data_262de8a53e35220024f0d33b179d9a0c
#
_entry.id   262de8a53e35220024f0d33b179d9a0c
#
_cell.length_a   1.000
_cell.length_b   1.000
_cell.length_c   1.000
_cell.angle_alpha   90.00
_cell.angle_beta   90.00
_cell.angle_gamma   90.00
#
_symmetry.space_group_name_H-M   'P 1'
#
loop_
_entity.id
_entity.type
_entity.pdbx_description
1 polymer ?
#
loop_
_entity_poly.entity_id
_entity_poly.type
_entity_poly.pdbx_seq_one_letter_code
_entity_poly.pdbx_strand_id
1 'polypeptide(L)'
;KDTIEILDDLKKLFERLYRLGDYIVINLSSPNTPGLRDNLKSQNFEKIVTSIHRLRDENNSKIPVLFKISPDISEQDKKDISLISLANDVDGLILTNTTINKSMVNKKLEGGVSGRPLFLKSNELIRDFYTLTSGKIKIIGVGGIFDADDILTKMKLGASLIQIYSS
;
A
#
# COMPACT_ATOMS: atom_id res chain seq x y z
N LYS A 1 -0.66 -13.31 -11.25
CA LYS A 1 -0.32 -14.30 -10.20
C LYS A 1 -1.55 -14.51 -9.34
N ASP A 2 -1.90 -15.76 -9.08
CA ASP A 2 -2.95 -16.06 -8.13
C ASP A 2 -2.44 -15.91 -6.68
N THR A 3 -3.37 -15.96 -5.70
CA THR A 3 -3.02 -15.74 -4.29
C THR A 3 -2.08 -16.83 -3.75
N ILE A 4 -2.17 -18.07 -4.24
CA ILE A 4 -1.33 -19.20 -3.79
C ILE A 4 0.12 -18.95 -4.20
N GLU A 5 0.36 -18.62 -5.47
CA GLU A 5 1.71 -18.27 -5.97
C GLU A 5 2.31 -17.11 -5.21
N ILE A 6 1.48 -16.11 -4.86
CA ILE A 6 1.94 -14.95 -4.07
C ILE A 6 2.35 -15.36 -2.66
N LEU A 7 1.58 -16.23 -2.00
CA LEU A 7 1.89 -16.70 -0.65
C LEU A 7 3.20 -17.49 -0.61
N ASP A 8 3.46 -18.32 -1.61
CA ASP A 8 4.72 -19.06 -1.74
C ASP A 8 5.91 -18.12 -1.96
N ASP A 9 5.76 -17.12 -2.83
CA ASP A 9 6.79 -16.12 -3.07
C ASP A 9 7.07 -15.28 -1.82
N LEU A 10 6.00 -14.84 -1.12
CA LEU A 10 6.11 -14.06 0.11
C LEU A 10 6.86 -14.84 1.20
N LYS A 11 6.56 -16.13 1.37
CA LYS A 11 7.28 -16.97 2.32
C LYS A 11 8.78 -16.99 2.03
N LYS A 12 9.15 -17.35 0.80
CA LYS A 12 10.56 -17.43 0.37
C LYS A 12 11.30 -16.10 0.52
N LEU A 13 10.63 -14.98 0.19
CA LEU A 13 11.22 -13.65 0.30
C LEU A 13 11.31 -13.20 1.75
N PHE A 14 10.27 -13.43 2.55
CA PHE A 14 10.26 -13.06 3.96
C PHE A 14 11.40 -13.73 4.71
N GLU A 15 11.54 -15.06 4.59
CA GLU A 15 12.59 -15.86 5.25
C GLU A 15 14.01 -15.38 4.90
N ARG A 16 14.21 -14.80 3.71
CA ARG A 16 15.51 -14.28 3.28
C ARG A 16 15.77 -12.84 3.68
N LEU A 17 14.72 -12.02 3.80
CA LEU A 17 14.85 -10.56 3.86
C LEU A 17 14.55 -9.96 5.25
N TYR A 18 13.81 -10.66 6.13
CA TYR A 18 13.33 -10.07 7.38
C TYR A 18 14.41 -9.58 8.35
N ARG A 19 15.67 -10.02 8.18
CA ARG A 19 16.82 -9.57 8.98
C ARG A 19 17.64 -8.47 8.32
N LEU A 20 17.31 -8.08 7.08
CA LEU A 20 18.15 -7.22 6.27
C LEU A 20 17.66 -5.77 6.20
N GLY A 21 16.49 -5.47 6.72
CA GLY A 21 15.90 -4.14 6.67
C GLY A 21 15.21 -3.75 7.96
N ASP A 22 14.84 -2.48 8.05
CA ASP A 22 14.11 -1.92 9.20
C ASP A 22 12.60 -2.18 9.08
N TYR A 23 12.09 -2.43 7.90
CA TYR A 23 10.72 -2.84 7.61
C TYR A 23 10.62 -3.56 6.26
N ILE A 24 9.52 -4.28 6.04
CA ILE A 24 9.21 -4.95 4.77
C ILE A 24 7.97 -4.31 4.14
N VAL A 25 7.97 -4.18 2.82
CA VAL A 25 6.80 -3.73 2.04
C VAL A 25 6.26 -4.86 1.18
N ILE A 26 5.00 -5.23 1.41
CA ILE A 26 4.26 -6.12 0.54
C ILE A 26 3.56 -5.28 -0.54
N ASN A 27 4.06 -5.37 -1.76
CA ASN A 27 3.54 -4.58 -2.89
C ASN A 27 2.51 -5.39 -3.70
N LEU A 28 1.23 -5.22 -3.38
CA LEU A 28 0.11 -5.88 -4.06
C LEU A 28 -0.54 -5.00 -5.13
N SER A 29 0.06 -3.88 -5.48
CA SER A 29 -0.62 -2.80 -6.22
C SER A 29 0.05 -2.40 -7.54
N SER A 30 1.08 -3.14 -8.01
CA SER A 30 1.71 -2.85 -9.29
C SER A 30 0.71 -2.99 -10.45
N PRO A 31 0.57 -1.97 -11.31
CA PRO A 31 -0.29 -2.07 -12.49
C PRO A 31 0.33 -2.93 -13.62
N ASN A 32 1.64 -3.22 -13.52
CA ASN A 32 2.39 -3.91 -14.57
C ASN A 32 2.40 -5.43 -14.41
N THR A 33 1.82 -5.94 -13.33
CA THR A 33 1.71 -7.39 -13.07
C THR A 33 0.25 -7.79 -13.18
N PRO A 34 -0.15 -8.54 -14.21
CA PRO A 34 -1.53 -8.99 -14.35
C PRO A 34 -2.03 -9.75 -13.12
N GLY A 35 -3.26 -9.45 -12.68
CA GLY A 35 -3.91 -10.11 -11.55
C GLY A 35 -3.38 -9.73 -10.16
N LEU A 36 -2.27 -8.97 -10.06
CA LEU A 36 -1.69 -8.65 -8.74
C LEU A 36 -2.65 -7.85 -7.87
N ARG A 37 -3.39 -6.89 -8.46
CA ARG A 37 -4.34 -6.03 -7.74
C ARG A 37 -5.57 -6.76 -7.22
N ASP A 38 -5.89 -7.95 -7.75
CA ASP A 38 -6.98 -8.78 -7.24
C ASP A 38 -6.71 -9.26 -5.81
N ASN A 39 -5.44 -9.20 -5.38
CA ASN A 39 -5.04 -9.50 -4.01
C ASN A 39 -5.34 -8.36 -3.01
N LEU A 40 -5.84 -7.23 -3.47
CA LEU A 40 -6.42 -6.18 -2.63
C LEU A 40 -7.91 -6.41 -2.34
N LYS A 41 -8.56 -7.41 -2.96
CA LYS A 41 -9.90 -7.85 -2.60
C LYS A 41 -9.90 -8.49 -1.22
N SER A 42 -10.96 -8.25 -0.45
CA SER A 42 -11.10 -8.59 0.96
C SER A 42 -10.54 -9.96 1.33
N GLN A 43 -11.05 -11.04 0.72
CA GLN A 43 -10.65 -12.41 1.04
C GLN A 43 -9.16 -12.70 0.77
N ASN A 44 -8.60 -12.17 -0.31
CA ASN A 44 -7.20 -12.38 -0.67
C ASN A 44 -6.29 -11.54 0.21
N PHE A 45 -6.66 -10.29 0.48
CA PHE A 45 -5.91 -9.41 1.35
C PHE A 45 -5.81 -9.99 2.77
N GLU A 46 -6.91 -10.47 3.32
CA GLU A 46 -6.93 -11.09 4.65
C GLU A 46 -6.04 -12.33 4.72
N LYS A 47 -6.09 -13.22 3.72
CA LYS A 47 -5.19 -14.39 3.65
C LYS A 47 -3.71 -13.99 3.64
N ILE A 48 -3.36 -12.93 2.92
CA ILE A 48 -1.97 -12.46 2.84
C ILE A 48 -1.55 -11.86 4.18
N VAL A 49 -2.37 -11.00 4.79
CA VAL A 49 -2.09 -10.42 6.11
C VAL A 49 -1.88 -11.53 7.16
N THR A 50 -2.80 -12.47 7.26
CA THR A 50 -2.72 -13.60 8.20
C THR A 50 -1.47 -14.45 7.96
N SER A 51 -1.10 -14.69 6.69
CA SER A 51 0.11 -15.44 6.36
C SER A 51 1.39 -14.72 6.78
N ILE A 52 1.43 -13.39 6.66
CA ILE A 52 2.57 -12.59 7.12
C ILE A 52 2.69 -12.65 8.64
N HIS A 53 1.60 -12.56 9.39
CA HIS A 53 1.64 -12.72 10.85
C HIS A 53 2.21 -14.08 11.24
N ARG A 54 1.74 -15.16 10.62
CA ARG A 54 2.27 -16.50 10.85
C ARG A 54 3.77 -16.58 10.55
N LEU A 55 4.24 -16.02 9.44
CA LEU A 55 5.66 -16.00 9.09
C LEU A 55 6.51 -15.21 10.10
N ARG A 56 5.98 -14.11 10.65
CA ARG A 56 6.63 -13.37 11.75
C ARG A 56 6.77 -14.24 12.99
N ASP A 57 5.72 -14.93 13.39
CA ASP A 57 5.72 -15.80 14.56
C ASP A 57 6.68 -16.99 14.38
N GLU A 58 6.61 -17.69 13.25
CA GLU A 58 7.49 -18.81 12.91
C GLU A 58 8.98 -18.41 12.92
N ASN A 59 9.30 -17.17 12.56
CA ASN A 59 10.66 -16.64 12.54
C ASN A 59 11.04 -15.83 13.80
N ASN A 60 10.15 -15.77 14.78
CA ASN A 60 10.31 -14.95 15.99
C ASN A 60 10.72 -13.50 15.65
N SER A 61 10.11 -12.93 14.61
CA SER A 61 10.42 -11.61 14.06
C SER A 61 9.39 -10.58 14.46
N LYS A 62 9.89 -9.38 14.81
CA LYS A 62 9.05 -8.19 15.09
C LYS A 62 9.20 -7.12 14.00
N ILE A 63 9.76 -7.49 12.84
CA ILE A 63 9.93 -6.54 11.75
C ILE A 63 8.58 -5.96 11.32
N PRO A 64 8.44 -4.63 11.20
CA PRO A 64 7.23 -4.03 10.68
C PRO A 64 6.97 -4.45 9.22
N VAL A 65 5.72 -4.78 8.90
CA VAL A 65 5.31 -5.11 7.54
C VAL A 65 4.20 -4.17 7.08
N LEU A 66 4.46 -3.45 6.00
CA LEU A 66 3.56 -2.48 5.42
C LEU A 66 3.00 -3.00 4.08
N PHE A 67 1.75 -2.63 3.78
CA PHE A 67 1.10 -2.99 2.51
C PHE A 67 0.97 -1.77 1.61
N LYS A 68 1.46 -1.89 0.37
CA LYS A 68 1.35 -0.82 -0.62
C LYS A 68 0.08 -0.98 -1.46
N ILE A 69 -0.78 0.03 -1.39
CA ILE A 69 -2.15 0.01 -1.92
C ILE A 69 -2.23 0.75 -3.26
N SER A 70 -3.09 0.25 -4.15
CA SER A 70 -3.43 0.90 -5.42
C SER A 70 -4.32 2.13 -5.19
N PRO A 71 -4.15 3.23 -5.96
CA PRO A 71 -5.11 4.33 -5.93
C PRO A 71 -6.44 3.99 -6.61
N ASP A 72 -6.50 2.90 -7.37
CA ASP A 72 -7.65 2.52 -8.20
C ASP A 72 -8.51 1.43 -7.53
N ILE A 73 -8.70 1.52 -6.22
CA ILE A 73 -9.57 0.62 -5.44
C ILE A 73 -10.96 1.23 -5.29
N SER A 74 -11.97 0.37 -5.11
CA SER A 74 -13.34 0.79 -4.86
C SER A 74 -13.56 1.28 -3.42
N GLU A 75 -14.68 1.97 -3.18
CA GLU A 75 -15.07 2.39 -1.84
C GLU A 75 -15.24 1.19 -0.90
N GLN A 76 -15.75 0.07 -1.42
CA GLN A 76 -15.88 -1.15 -0.64
C GLN A 76 -14.52 -1.73 -0.28
N ASP A 77 -13.58 -1.81 -1.24
CA ASP A 77 -12.22 -2.29 -0.97
C ASP A 77 -11.51 -1.43 0.09
N LYS A 78 -11.70 -0.10 0.07
CA LYS A 78 -11.16 0.80 1.12
C LYS A 78 -11.64 0.41 2.52
N LYS A 79 -12.96 0.17 2.66
CA LYS A 79 -13.56 -0.23 3.93
C LYS A 79 -13.03 -1.59 4.38
N ASP A 80 -13.01 -2.56 3.48
CA ASP A 80 -12.58 -3.92 3.79
C ASP A 80 -11.09 -3.95 4.18
N ILE A 81 -10.22 -3.30 3.43
CA ILE A 81 -8.78 -3.19 3.76
C ILE A 81 -8.60 -2.52 5.12
N SER A 82 -9.38 -1.46 5.42
CA SER A 82 -9.31 -0.77 6.70
C SER A 82 -9.73 -1.67 7.86
N LEU A 83 -10.82 -2.40 7.72
CA LEU A 83 -11.32 -3.33 8.75
C LEU A 83 -10.35 -4.48 8.98
N ILE A 84 -9.84 -5.11 7.90
CA ILE A 84 -8.86 -6.19 7.98
C ILE A 84 -7.58 -5.69 8.64
N SER A 85 -7.11 -4.50 8.27
CA SER A 85 -5.90 -3.89 8.85
C SER A 85 -6.05 -3.65 10.34
N LEU A 86 -7.21 -3.17 10.80
CA LEU A 86 -7.49 -2.95 12.22
C LEU A 86 -7.61 -4.26 12.98
N ALA A 87 -8.33 -5.26 12.42
CA ALA A 87 -8.57 -6.54 13.06
C ALA A 87 -7.31 -7.40 13.24
N ASN A 88 -6.31 -7.16 12.38
CA ASN A 88 -5.05 -7.90 12.36
C ASN A 88 -3.83 -7.05 12.76
N ASP A 89 -4.01 -5.88 13.38
CA ASP A 89 -2.91 -5.01 13.82
C ASP A 89 -1.82 -4.82 12.76
N VAL A 90 -2.22 -4.49 11.52
CA VAL A 90 -1.28 -4.20 10.42
C VAL A 90 -0.42 -3.00 10.80
N ASP A 91 0.90 -3.12 10.65
CA ASP A 91 1.85 -2.07 11.08
C ASP A 91 1.70 -0.76 10.29
N GLY A 92 1.30 -0.84 9.01
CA GLY A 92 1.05 0.37 8.22
C GLY A 92 0.67 0.12 6.76
N LEU A 93 0.22 1.19 6.12
CA LEU A 93 -0.14 1.23 4.71
C LEU A 93 0.71 2.27 3.98
N ILE A 94 1.08 1.97 2.73
CA ILE A 94 1.73 2.92 1.83
C ILE A 94 0.71 3.37 0.78
N LEU A 95 0.37 4.63 0.80
CA LEU A 95 -0.64 5.25 -0.04
C LEU A 95 -0.01 6.35 -0.92
N THR A 96 0.18 6.11 -2.25
CA THR A 96 -0.30 5.00 -3.06
C THR A 96 0.75 4.51 -4.06
N ASN A 97 0.43 3.44 -4.80
CA ASN A 97 1.10 3.12 -6.06
C ASN A 97 0.62 4.07 -7.17
N THR A 98 1.07 3.88 -8.41
CA THR A 98 0.64 4.63 -9.59
C THR A 98 -0.79 4.25 -10.01
N THR A 99 -1.51 5.17 -10.69
CA THR A 99 -2.86 4.91 -11.22
C THR A 99 -2.84 4.44 -12.66
N ILE A 100 -3.78 3.58 -13.05
CA ILE A 100 -4.05 3.22 -14.45
C ILE A 100 -4.97 4.22 -15.15
N ASN A 101 -5.54 5.17 -14.42
CA ASN A 101 -6.38 6.21 -15.00
C ASN A 101 -5.52 7.21 -15.79
N LYS A 102 -5.55 7.08 -17.11
CA LYS A 102 -4.78 7.92 -18.04
C LYS A 102 -5.50 9.20 -18.46
N SER A 103 -6.73 9.42 -18.00
CA SER A 103 -7.47 10.66 -18.30
C SER A 103 -6.78 11.92 -17.74
N MET A 104 -5.89 11.74 -16.77
CA MET A 104 -5.11 12.81 -16.15
C MET A 104 -3.90 13.27 -16.98
N VAL A 105 -3.57 12.58 -18.08
CA VAL A 105 -2.42 12.88 -18.92
C VAL A 105 -2.78 12.83 -20.40
N ASN A 106 -2.28 13.76 -21.20
CA ASN A 106 -2.60 13.88 -22.63
C ASN A 106 -1.82 12.90 -23.53
N LYS A 107 -1.15 11.91 -22.95
CA LYS A 107 -0.30 10.98 -23.73
C LYS A 107 -0.74 9.53 -23.51
N LYS A 108 -0.77 8.75 -24.59
CA LYS A 108 -0.89 7.28 -24.54
C LYS A 108 0.48 6.71 -24.15
N LEU A 109 0.73 6.62 -22.85
CA LEU A 109 1.93 6.01 -22.30
C LEU A 109 1.61 4.62 -21.74
N GLU A 110 2.57 3.71 -21.81
CA GLU A 110 2.49 2.43 -21.08
C GLU A 110 2.79 2.64 -19.60
N GLY A 111 2.33 1.71 -18.75
CA GLY A 111 2.52 1.77 -17.30
C GLY A 111 1.49 2.64 -16.57
N GLY A 112 1.75 2.88 -15.30
CA GLY A 112 0.90 3.69 -14.43
C GLY A 112 1.33 5.16 -14.40
N VAL A 113 0.35 6.04 -14.17
CA VAL A 113 0.56 7.49 -14.03
C VAL A 113 1.03 7.81 -12.61
N SER A 114 2.10 8.56 -12.48
CA SER A 114 2.68 9.10 -11.25
C SER A 114 2.83 10.63 -11.31
N GLY A 115 3.54 11.21 -10.37
CA GLY A 115 3.81 12.65 -10.34
C GLY A 115 2.60 13.50 -9.97
N ARG A 116 2.62 14.78 -10.37
CA ARG A 116 1.59 15.77 -9.99
C ARG A 116 0.14 15.32 -10.26
N PRO A 117 -0.19 14.62 -11.37
CA PRO A 117 -1.55 14.14 -11.61
C PRO A 117 -2.07 13.20 -10.51
N LEU A 118 -1.19 12.46 -9.84
CA LEU A 118 -1.57 11.52 -8.78
C LEU A 118 -1.79 12.20 -7.42
N PHE A 119 -1.36 13.46 -7.23
CA PHE A 119 -1.32 14.13 -5.93
C PHE A 119 -2.67 14.15 -5.21
N LEU A 120 -3.72 14.64 -5.88
CA LEU A 120 -5.05 14.74 -5.28
C LEU A 120 -5.61 13.36 -4.92
N LYS A 121 -5.48 12.39 -5.82
CA LYS A 121 -5.96 11.03 -5.59
C LYS A 121 -5.27 10.35 -4.41
N SER A 122 -3.94 10.52 -4.30
CA SER A 122 -3.18 10.03 -3.15
C SER A 122 -3.63 10.70 -1.84
N ASN A 123 -3.88 12.00 -1.86
CA ASN A 123 -4.35 12.75 -0.70
C ASN A 123 -5.74 12.31 -0.22
N GLU A 124 -6.66 12.06 -1.15
CA GLU A 124 -7.98 11.50 -0.84
C GLU A 124 -7.85 10.15 -0.12
N LEU A 125 -7.02 9.23 -0.65
CA LEU A 125 -6.84 7.94 -0.01
C LEU A 125 -6.22 8.05 1.38
N ILE A 126 -5.22 8.90 1.56
CA ILE A 126 -4.61 9.13 2.88
C ILE A 126 -5.68 9.56 3.88
N ARG A 127 -6.49 10.57 3.55
CA ARG A 127 -7.58 11.06 4.39
C ARG A 127 -8.61 9.97 4.68
N ASP A 128 -9.03 9.23 3.66
CA ASP A 128 -10.06 8.20 3.76
C ASP A 128 -9.60 7.05 4.69
N PHE A 129 -8.39 6.52 4.48
CA PHE A 129 -7.84 5.48 5.33
C PHE A 129 -7.57 5.98 6.76
N TYR A 130 -7.07 7.20 6.93
CA TYR A 130 -6.90 7.79 8.26
C TYR A 130 -8.24 7.86 9.01
N THR A 131 -9.29 8.31 8.34
CA THR A 131 -10.64 8.40 8.91
C THR A 131 -11.21 7.01 9.22
N LEU A 132 -11.16 6.07 8.26
CA LEU A 132 -11.69 4.71 8.42
C LEU A 132 -10.98 3.91 9.52
N THR A 133 -9.69 4.15 9.72
CA THR A 133 -8.90 3.49 10.77
C THR A 133 -8.83 4.29 12.07
N SER A 134 -9.47 5.47 12.12
CA SER A 134 -9.38 6.41 13.25
C SER A 134 -7.93 6.71 13.64
N GLY A 135 -7.04 6.80 12.65
CA GLY A 135 -5.62 7.07 12.82
C GLY A 135 -4.81 5.96 13.50
N LYS A 136 -5.37 4.78 13.72
CA LYS A 136 -4.68 3.67 14.40
C LYS A 136 -3.63 2.99 13.52
N ILE A 137 -3.87 2.93 12.20
CA ILE A 137 -2.92 2.36 11.24
C ILE A 137 -1.99 3.47 10.75
N LYS A 138 -0.66 3.21 10.78
CA LYS A 138 0.33 4.17 10.27
C LYS A 138 0.25 4.28 8.75
N ILE A 139 0.41 5.49 8.24
CA ILE A 139 0.32 5.75 6.80
C ILE A 139 1.63 6.38 6.32
N ILE A 140 2.23 5.80 5.28
CA ILE A 140 3.30 6.44 4.51
C ILE A 140 2.66 7.06 3.26
N GLY A 141 2.67 8.38 3.17
CA GLY A 141 2.12 9.11 2.03
C GLY A 141 3.10 9.15 0.85
N VAL A 142 2.65 8.80 -0.35
CA VAL A 142 3.45 8.84 -1.57
C VAL A 142 2.60 9.23 -2.78
N GLY A 143 3.19 9.97 -3.71
CA GLY A 143 2.60 10.38 -4.98
C GLY A 143 2.39 11.88 -5.13
N GLY A 144 3.02 12.44 -6.17
CA GLY A 144 2.88 13.83 -6.57
C GLY A 144 3.52 14.87 -5.64
N ILE A 145 4.54 14.51 -4.89
CA ILE A 145 5.25 15.38 -3.95
C ILE A 145 6.39 16.05 -4.70
N PHE A 146 6.42 17.40 -4.71
CA PHE A 146 7.44 18.22 -5.38
C PHE A 146 8.05 19.27 -4.46
N ASP A 147 7.35 19.63 -3.39
CA ASP A 147 7.79 20.67 -2.44
C ASP A 147 7.38 20.34 -1.00
N ALA A 148 7.78 21.22 -0.08
CA ALA A 148 7.50 21.06 1.34
C ALA A 148 6.00 21.20 1.69
N ASP A 149 5.25 22.00 0.95
CA ASP A 149 3.82 22.20 1.18
C ASP A 149 3.03 20.93 0.79
N ASP A 150 3.47 20.19 -0.23
CA ASP A 150 2.93 18.90 -0.58
C ASP A 150 3.13 17.88 0.56
N ILE A 151 4.31 17.89 1.19
CA ILE A 151 4.62 17.06 2.36
C ILE A 151 3.67 17.39 3.50
N LEU A 152 3.61 18.68 3.86
CA LEU A 152 2.76 19.16 4.96
C LEU A 152 1.29 18.82 4.70
N THR A 153 0.84 18.92 3.47
CA THR A 153 -0.54 18.56 3.08
C THR A 153 -0.82 17.09 3.38
N LYS A 154 0.06 16.18 2.96
CA LYS A 154 -0.12 14.74 3.24
C LYS A 154 -0.09 14.42 4.74
N MET A 155 0.81 15.07 5.48
CA MET A 155 0.89 14.90 6.94
C MET A 155 -0.37 15.39 7.65
N LYS A 156 -0.92 16.56 7.27
CA LYS A 156 -2.19 17.08 7.80
C LYS A 156 -3.37 16.16 7.50
N LEU A 157 -3.32 15.39 6.41
CA LEU A 157 -4.35 14.41 6.04
C LEU A 157 -4.20 13.07 6.77
N GLY A 158 -3.13 12.88 7.54
CA GLY A 158 -2.94 11.70 8.38
C GLY A 158 -1.73 10.83 8.04
N ALA A 159 -0.88 11.24 7.08
CA ALA A 159 0.37 10.51 6.84
C ALA A 159 1.32 10.69 8.02
N SER A 160 1.91 9.58 8.49
CA SER A 160 2.93 9.56 9.56
C SER A 160 4.34 9.76 9.00
N LEU A 161 4.57 9.29 7.77
CA LEU A 161 5.82 9.38 7.04
C LEU A 161 5.55 9.69 5.56
N ILE A 162 6.57 10.15 4.87
CA ILE A 162 6.52 10.50 3.45
C ILE A 162 7.53 9.66 2.67
N GLN A 163 7.11 9.16 1.51
CA GLN A 163 7.97 8.48 0.55
C GLN A 163 8.00 9.28 -0.76
N ILE A 164 9.19 9.55 -1.28
CA ILE A 164 9.41 10.21 -2.56
C ILE A 164 10.14 9.21 -3.47
N TYR A 165 9.62 9.02 -4.68
CA TYR A 165 10.29 8.21 -5.70
C TYR A 165 10.95 9.10 -6.76
N SER A 166 10.17 10.04 -7.30
CA SER A 166 10.64 11.07 -8.23
C SER A 166 9.83 12.35 -8.02
N SER A 167 10.49 13.48 -8.14
CA SER A 167 9.95 14.84 -8.00
C SER A 167 10.47 15.74 -9.14
#